data_be71e9e5256e29b6037110b3ea01d61d
#
_entry.id   be71e9e5256e29b6037110b3ea01d61d
#
_cell.length_a   1.000
_cell.length_b   1.000
_cell.length_c   1.000
_cell.angle_alpha   90.00
_cell.angle_beta   90.00
_cell.angle_gamma   90.00
#
_symmetry.space_group_name_H-M   'P 1'
#
loop_
_entity.id
_entity.type
_entity.pdbx_description
1 polymer ?
#
loop_
_entity_poly.entity_id
_entity_poly.type
_entity_poly.pdbx_seq_one_letter_code
_entity_poly.pdbx_strand_id
1 'polypeptide(L)'
;MCVGDYRFPLSDAVHQLKYQRQFWQAPRLAKLLATQINEPAPLLCSVPLHWRRRWQRGFNQSDLLARELANVLNIEYDHQLFARRRATPHQQGLSKAQRIHNLRDAFVLNHPPNQQHIAIVDDVVTTGSTIRHLCDLLLDVGVQSIDIYCICRTPEPKDSKG
;
A
#
# COMPACT_ATOMS: atom_id res chain seq x y z
N MET A 1 5.91 9.23 -3.01
CA MET A 1 5.04 10.41 -3.14
C MET A 1 3.87 10.29 -2.17
N CYS A 2 3.51 11.34 -1.44
CA CYS A 2 2.44 11.36 -0.46
C CYS A 2 1.70 12.70 -0.55
N VAL A 3 0.36 12.69 -0.43
CA VAL A 3 -0.43 13.93 -0.46
C VAL A 3 -0.20 14.76 0.81
N GLY A 4 -0.15 14.10 1.97
CA GLY A 4 0.11 14.80 3.23
C GLY A 4 0.17 13.90 4.46
N ASP A 5 0.25 14.54 5.62
CA ASP A 5 0.20 13.85 6.91
C ASP A 5 -1.22 13.33 7.21
N TYR A 6 -1.29 12.28 8.03
CA TYR A 6 -2.56 11.71 8.48
C TYR A 6 -3.25 12.64 9.49
N ARG A 7 -3.80 13.75 8.97
CA ARG A 7 -4.52 14.79 9.72
C ARG A 7 -5.76 15.21 8.95
N PHE A 8 -6.71 15.87 9.63
CA PHE A 8 -7.86 16.50 8.96
C PHE A 8 -7.38 17.48 7.86
N PRO A 9 -8.01 17.51 6.66
CA PRO A 9 -9.19 16.71 6.22
C PRO A 9 -8.86 15.35 5.59
N LEU A 10 -7.59 15.03 5.33
CA LEU A 10 -7.20 13.80 4.62
C LEU A 10 -7.50 12.55 5.45
N SER A 11 -7.30 12.60 6.77
CA SER A 11 -7.63 11.50 7.67
C SER A 11 -9.10 11.11 7.59
N ASP A 12 -9.99 12.08 7.50
CA ASP A 12 -11.43 11.84 7.40
C ASP A 12 -11.80 11.22 6.06
N ALA A 13 -11.25 11.70 4.95
CA ALA A 13 -11.49 11.13 3.63
C ALA A 13 -11.04 9.65 3.55
N VAL A 14 -9.87 9.34 4.11
CA VAL A 14 -9.36 7.97 4.20
C VAL A 14 -10.21 7.13 5.14
N HIS A 15 -10.66 7.66 6.27
CA HIS A 15 -11.53 6.97 7.20
C HIS A 15 -12.88 6.65 6.57
N GLN A 16 -13.48 7.58 5.84
CA GLN A 16 -14.72 7.39 5.11
C GLN A 16 -14.59 6.30 4.05
N LEU A 17 -13.48 6.27 3.32
CA LEU A 17 -13.19 5.20 2.36
C LEU A 17 -13.07 3.85 3.06
N LYS A 18 -12.37 3.78 4.21
CA LYS A 18 -12.13 2.52 4.93
C LYS A 18 -13.37 1.92 5.60
N TYR A 19 -14.20 2.75 6.20
CA TYR A 19 -15.21 2.28 7.15
C TYR A 19 -16.65 2.60 6.74
N GLN A 20 -16.88 3.62 5.91
CA GLN A 20 -18.22 4.03 5.51
C GLN A 20 -18.58 3.57 4.09
N ARG A 21 -17.73 2.75 3.43
CA ARG A 21 -17.92 2.28 2.04
C ARG A 21 -18.19 3.43 1.05
N GLN A 22 -17.60 4.58 1.32
CA GLN A 22 -17.76 5.75 0.46
C GLN A 22 -16.78 5.67 -0.71
N PHE A 23 -17.06 4.76 -1.66
CA PHE A 23 -16.20 4.46 -2.80
C PHE A 23 -15.93 5.66 -3.71
N TRP A 24 -16.82 6.65 -3.74
CA TRP A 24 -16.63 7.89 -4.49
C TRP A 24 -15.44 8.74 -4.00
N GLN A 25 -14.92 8.45 -2.83
CA GLN A 25 -13.70 9.10 -2.35
C GLN A 25 -12.45 8.60 -3.10
N ALA A 26 -12.44 7.37 -3.61
CA ALA A 26 -11.29 6.83 -4.31
C ALA A 26 -10.93 7.63 -5.57
N PRO A 27 -11.85 7.98 -6.49
CA PRO A 27 -11.53 8.84 -7.64
C PRO A 27 -11.03 10.23 -7.24
N ARG A 28 -11.60 10.83 -6.17
CA ARG A 28 -11.18 12.16 -5.70
C ARG A 28 -9.77 12.12 -5.13
N LEU A 29 -9.47 11.13 -4.29
CA LEU A 29 -8.15 10.93 -3.70
C LEU A 29 -7.11 10.55 -4.77
N ALA A 30 -7.48 9.74 -5.76
CA ALA A 30 -6.60 9.40 -6.88
C ALA A 30 -6.24 10.65 -7.71
N LYS A 31 -7.20 11.51 -8.05
CA LYS A 31 -6.94 12.77 -8.73
C LYS A 31 -6.00 13.67 -7.93
N LEU A 32 -6.24 13.79 -6.62
CA LEU A 32 -5.39 14.59 -5.74
C LEU A 32 -3.96 14.03 -5.69
N LEU A 33 -3.81 12.71 -5.58
CA LEU A 33 -2.51 12.05 -5.58
C LEU A 33 -1.79 12.22 -6.92
N ALA A 34 -2.51 12.12 -8.04
CA ALA A 34 -1.96 12.30 -9.39
C ALA A 34 -1.32 13.68 -9.58
N THR A 35 -1.84 14.75 -8.96
CA THR A 35 -1.24 16.09 -9.03
C THR A 35 0.15 16.18 -8.40
N GLN A 36 0.52 15.23 -7.58
CA GLN A 36 1.83 15.15 -6.91
C GLN A 36 2.85 14.30 -7.68
N ILE A 37 2.42 13.64 -8.76
CA ILE A 37 3.25 12.69 -9.52
C ILE A 37 3.60 13.33 -10.86
N ASN A 38 4.88 13.72 -11.03
CA ASN A 38 5.34 14.32 -12.28
C ASN A 38 5.75 13.27 -13.32
N GLU A 39 6.45 12.24 -12.87
CA GLU A 39 6.94 11.14 -13.70
C GLU A 39 6.42 9.82 -13.14
N PRO A 40 5.26 9.35 -13.59
CA PRO A 40 4.66 8.14 -13.04
C PRO A 40 5.43 6.88 -13.46
N ALA A 41 5.54 5.93 -12.54
CA ALA A 41 6.00 4.58 -12.87
C ALA A 41 5.06 3.94 -13.91
N PRO A 42 5.58 3.17 -14.88
CA PRO A 42 4.76 2.56 -15.94
C PRO A 42 3.80 1.47 -15.43
N LEU A 43 4.05 0.93 -14.24
CA LEU A 43 3.22 -0.10 -13.63
C LEU A 43 2.88 0.26 -12.19
N LEU A 44 1.60 0.21 -11.86
CA LEU A 44 1.11 0.28 -10.47
C LEU A 44 0.78 -1.10 -9.93
N CYS A 45 0.99 -1.27 -8.64
CA CYS A 45 0.44 -2.37 -7.84
C CYS A 45 -0.06 -1.82 -6.51
N SER A 46 -0.85 -2.59 -5.78
CA SER A 46 -1.41 -2.17 -4.50
C SER A 46 -0.95 -3.05 -3.35
N VAL A 47 -0.90 -2.49 -2.14
CA VAL A 47 -0.67 -3.27 -0.92
C VAL A 47 -1.84 -4.22 -0.71
N PRO A 48 -1.62 -5.55 -0.61
CA PRO A 48 -2.69 -6.51 -0.43
C PRO A 48 -3.25 -6.46 0.99
N LEU A 49 -4.57 -6.40 1.10
CA LEU A 49 -5.26 -6.36 2.37
C LEU A 49 -5.29 -7.75 3.03
N HIS A 50 -5.19 -7.78 4.36
CA HIS A 50 -5.38 -9.03 5.11
C HIS A 50 -6.76 -9.61 4.85
N TRP A 51 -6.87 -10.92 4.59
CA TRP A 51 -8.11 -11.61 4.24
C TRP A 51 -9.26 -11.36 5.25
N ARG A 52 -8.97 -11.33 6.58
CA ARG A 52 -9.98 -11.01 7.61
C ARG A 52 -10.53 -9.60 7.46
N ARG A 53 -9.67 -8.61 7.16
CA ARG A 53 -10.10 -7.23 6.90
C ARG A 53 -10.85 -7.12 5.58
N ARG A 54 -10.47 -7.91 4.56
CA ARG A 54 -11.19 -8.00 3.29
C ARG A 54 -12.60 -8.59 3.50
N TRP A 55 -12.72 -9.62 4.34
CA TRP A 55 -14.02 -10.19 4.71
C TRP A 55 -14.90 -9.19 5.46
N GLN A 56 -14.35 -8.48 6.43
CA GLN A 56 -15.10 -7.47 7.22
C GLN A 56 -15.49 -6.25 6.38
N ARG A 57 -14.62 -5.79 5.47
CA ARG A 57 -14.82 -4.57 4.67
C ARG A 57 -15.47 -4.86 3.32
N GLY A 58 -15.29 -6.06 2.76
CA GLY A 58 -15.75 -6.45 1.43
C GLY A 58 -14.89 -5.94 0.27
N PHE A 59 -13.86 -5.11 0.53
CA PHE A 59 -12.99 -4.52 -0.47
C PHE A 59 -11.61 -4.17 0.09
N ASN A 60 -10.65 -3.92 -0.82
CA ASN A 60 -9.33 -3.39 -0.50
C ASN A 60 -9.26 -1.92 -0.95
N GLN A 61 -9.13 -0.99 -0.01
CA GLN A 61 -9.07 0.45 -0.31
C GLN A 61 -7.84 0.84 -1.14
N SER A 62 -6.68 0.18 -0.93
CA SER A 62 -5.48 0.42 -1.73
C SER A 62 -5.65 -0.06 -3.17
N ASP A 63 -6.38 -1.16 -3.40
CA ASP A 63 -6.75 -1.64 -4.74
C ASP A 63 -7.66 -0.64 -5.48
N LEU A 64 -8.70 -0.15 -4.80
CA LEU A 64 -9.58 0.88 -5.39
C LEU A 64 -8.79 2.14 -5.76
N LEU A 65 -7.96 2.63 -4.84
CA LEU A 65 -7.14 3.82 -5.07
C LEU A 65 -6.16 3.62 -6.23
N ALA A 66 -5.49 2.46 -6.29
CA ALA A 66 -4.53 2.14 -7.34
C ALA A 66 -5.19 2.06 -8.72
N ARG A 67 -6.37 1.44 -8.80
CA ARG A 67 -7.16 1.34 -10.03
C ARG A 67 -7.57 2.72 -10.55
N GLU A 68 -8.10 3.56 -9.68
CA GLU A 68 -8.49 4.93 -10.05
C GLU A 68 -7.29 5.78 -10.44
N LEU A 69 -6.16 5.63 -9.73
CA LEU A 69 -4.93 6.34 -10.06
C LEU A 69 -4.36 5.90 -11.42
N ALA A 70 -4.38 4.60 -11.71
CA ALA A 70 -3.96 4.06 -13.01
C ALA A 70 -4.81 4.62 -14.16
N ASN A 71 -6.14 4.73 -13.96
CA ASN A 71 -7.04 5.34 -14.92
C ASN A 71 -6.71 6.83 -15.15
N VAL A 72 -6.49 7.59 -14.08
CA VAL A 72 -6.16 9.04 -14.17
C VAL A 72 -4.83 9.27 -14.87
N LEU A 73 -3.82 8.45 -14.59
CA LEU A 73 -2.47 8.57 -15.15
C LEU A 73 -2.32 7.84 -16.50
N ASN A 74 -3.31 7.05 -16.92
CA ASN A 74 -3.29 6.19 -18.11
C ASN A 74 -2.08 5.23 -18.15
N ILE A 75 -1.87 4.52 -17.04
CA ILE A 75 -0.80 3.53 -16.86
C ILE A 75 -1.34 2.17 -16.46
N GLU A 76 -0.51 1.13 -16.58
CA GLU A 76 -0.88 -0.25 -16.26
C GLU A 76 -1.08 -0.44 -14.75
N TYR A 77 -2.07 -1.27 -14.38
CA TYR A 77 -2.30 -1.68 -13.00
C TYR A 77 -2.38 -3.21 -12.89
N ASP A 78 -1.49 -3.79 -12.11
CA ASP A 78 -1.48 -5.21 -11.79
C ASP A 78 -2.03 -5.46 -10.36
N HIS A 79 -3.31 -5.82 -10.31
CA HIS A 79 -3.99 -6.12 -9.04
C HIS A 79 -3.62 -7.49 -8.46
N GLN A 80 -2.91 -8.34 -9.19
CA GLN A 80 -2.54 -9.69 -8.79
C GLN A 80 -1.05 -9.84 -8.49
N LEU A 81 -0.25 -8.80 -8.67
CA LEU A 81 1.20 -8.87 -8.48
C LEU A 81 1.57 -9.41 -7.10
N PHE A 82 0.91 -8.93 -6.05
CA PHE A 82 1.12 -9.39 -4.68
C PHE A 82 -0.08 -10.16 -4.13
N ALA A 83 0.21 -11.18 -3.34
CA ALA A 83 -0.77 -11.84 -2.48
C ALA A 83 -0.30 -11.83 -1.03
N ARG A 84 -1.27 -11.87 -0.11
CA ARG A 84 -0.99 -12.06 1.30
C ARG A 84 -1.27 -13.51 1.67
N ARG A 85 -0.27 -14.21 2.21
CA ARG A 85 -0.45 -15.56 2.74
C ARG A 85 -1.39 -15.54 3.93
N ARG A 86 -2.20 -16.59 4.07
CA ARG A 86 -3.00 -16.80 5.28
C ARG A 86 -2.05 -17.06 6.44
N ALA A 87 -2.18 -16.30 7.54
CA ALA A 87 -1.51 -16.64 8.78
C ALA A 87 -2.00 -18.00 9.25
N THR A 88 -1.09 -18.93 9.47
CA THR A 88 -1.41 -20.19 10.14
C THR A 88 -1.83 -19.91 11.59
N PRO A 89 -2.78 -20.67 12.20
CA PRO A 89 -3.39 -20.37 13.50
C PRO A 89 -2.43 -20.36 14.71
N HIS A 90 -1.17 -20.73 14.56
CA HIS A 90 -0.20 -20.94 15.65
C HIS A 90 0.65 -19.72 16.03
N GLN A 91 0.12 -18.49 16.01
CA GLN A 91 0.90 -17.27 16.31
C GLN A 91 0.70 -16.69 17.72
N GLN A 92 0.07 -17.40 18.64
CA GLN A 92 0.06 -17.01 20.06
C GLN A 92 1.36 -17.48 20.71
N GLY A 93 2.18 -16.51 21.20
CA GLY A 93 3.39 -16.81 21.95
C GLY A 93 4.75 -16.50 21.28
N LEU A 94 4.75 -15.87 20.10
CA LEU A 94 6.00 -15.59 19.37
C LEU A 94 6.78 -14.41 19.92
N SER A 95 8.13 -14.55 20.00
CA SER A 95 9.06 -13.48 20.33
C SER A 95 9.06 -12.36 19.26
N LYS A 96 9.59 -11.17 19.61
CA LYS A 96 9.71 -10.03 18.69
C LYS A 96 10.48 -10.38 17.41
N ALA A 97 11.54 -11.20 17.51
CA ALA A 97 12.32 -11.69 16.38
C ALA A 97 11.51 -12.62 15.46
N GLN A 98 10.70 -13.51 16.05
CA GLN A 98 9.82 -14.41 15.32
C GLN A 98 8.67 -13.66 14.63
N ARG A 99 8.16 -12.56 15.22
CA ARG A 99 7.18 -11.68 14.57
C ARG A 99 7.76 -10.98 13.34
N ILE A 100 9.01 -10.54 13.39
CA ILE A 100 9.73 -9.95 12.26
C ILE A 100 9.95 -10.98 11.16
N HIS A 101 10.31 -12.22 11.52
CA HIS A 101 10.48 -13.32 10.56
C HIS A 101 9.14 -13.70 9.91
N ASN A 102 8.05 -13.74 10.69
CA ASN A 102 6.71 -14.05 10.19
C ASN A 102 6.11 -12.94 9.31
N LEU A 103 6.54 -11.70 9.44
CA LEU A 103 6.21 -10.62 8.51
C LEU A 103 6.84 -10.86 7.13
N ARG A 104 8.03 -11.49 7.06
CA ARG A 104 8.68 -11.84 5.79
C ARG A 104 7.87 -12.87 4.99
N ASP A 105 7.15 -13.76 5.66
CA ASP A 105 6.30 -14.77 5.00
C ASP A 105 4.85 -14.31 4.80
N ALA A 106 4.51 -13.09 5.22
CA ALA A 106 3.14 -12.57 5.15
C ALA A 106 2.70 -12.24 3.72
N PHE A 107 3.63 -11.92 2.83
CA PHE A 107 3.37 -11.53 1.45
C PHE A 107 4.17 -12.41 0.48
N VAL A 108 3.62 -12.57 -0.71
CA VAL A 108 4.30 -13.25 -1.81
C VAL A 108 4.08 -12.48 -3.10
N LEU A 109 5.07 -12.57 -3.98
CA LEU A 109 4.95 -12.16 -5.35
C LEU A 109 4.36 -13.33 -6.14
N ASN A 110 3.22 -13.12 -6.83
CA ASN A 110 2.56 -14.18 -7.58
C ASN A 110 3.26 -14.52 -8.89
N HIS A 111 3.87 -13.50 -9.50
CA HIS A 111 4.66 -13.61 -10.73
C HIS A 111 5.65 -12.44 -10.81
N PRO A 112 6.77 -12.58 -11.55
CA PRO A 112 7.66 -11.47 -11.79
C PRO A 112 6.95 -10.40 -12.64
N PRO A 113 7.13 -9.10 -12.30
CA PRO A 113 6.57 -8.02 -13.11
C PRO A 113 7.31 -7.89 -14.45
N ASN A 114 6.63 -7.35 -15.45
CA ASN A 114 7.20 -7.07 -16.78
C ASN A 114 7.92 -5.70 -16.87
N GLN A 115 7.87 -4.91 -15.82
CA GLN A 115 8.47 -3.58 -15.72
C GLN A 115 9.56 -3.53 -14.66
N GLN A 116 10.59 -2.72 -14.90
CA GLN A 116 11.68 -2.52 -13.94
C GLN A 116 11.50 -1.30 -13.05
N HIS A 117 10.53 -0.45 -13.36
CA HIS A 117 10.11 0.67 -12.54
C HIS A 117 8.63 0.48 -12.16
N ILE A 118 8.34 0.39 -10.88
CA ILE A 118 7.01 0.03 -10.34
C ILE A 118 6.65 0.98 -9.21
N ALA A 119 5.37 1.35 -9.12
CA ALA A 119 4.87 2.06 -7.96
C ALA A 119 3.93 1.18 -7.12
N ILE A 120 4.17 1.17 -5.81
CA ILE A 120 3.30 0.54 -4.82
C ILE A 120 2.34 1.59 -4.26
N VAL A 121 1.05 1.33 -4.37
CA VAL A 121 0.00 2.23 -3.90
C VAL A 121 -0.55 1.74 -2.56
N ASP A 122 -0.62 2.65 -1.58
CA ASP A 122 -1.27 2.42 -0.29
C ASP A 122 -2.12 3.63 0.10
N ASP A 123 -3.07 3.45 0.99
CA ASP A 123 -3.87 4.57 1.50
C ASP A 123 -3.13 5.35 2.60
N VAL A 124 -2.57 4.64 3.57
CA VAL A 124 -1.81 5.21 4.69
C VAL A 124 -0.55 4.40 4.98
N VAL A 125 0.59 5.05 4.87
CA VAL A 125 1.87 4.49 5.32
C VAL A 125 2.11 4.91 6.77
N THR A 126 2.21 3.93 7.68
CA THR A 126 2.51 4.15 9.10
C THR A 126 4.01 3.97 9.37
N THR A 127 4.43 2.79 9.79
CA THR A 127 5.85 2.46 10.03
C THR A 127 6.62 2.12 8.75
N GLY A 128 5.92 1.93 7.64
CA GLY A 128 6.52 1.50 6.38
C GLY A 128 6.99 0.04 6.34
N SER A 129 6.77 -0.75 7.39
CA SER A 129 7.25 -2.14 7.45
C SER A 129 6.66 -3.02 6.34
N THR A 130 5.37 -2.87 6.05
CA THR A 130 4.70 -3.57 4.95
C THR A 130 5.31 -3.18 3.60
N ILE A 131 5.46 -1.88 3.36
CA ILE A 131 6.05 -1.34 2.13
C ILE A 131 7.47 -1.86 1.93
N ARG A 132 8.30 -1.82 2.98
CA ARG A 132 9.67 -2.32 2.92
C ARG A 132 9.71 -3.78 2.49
N HIS A 133 8.87 -4.62 3.08
CA HIS A 133 8.81 -6.03 2.71
C HIS A 133 8.39 -6.26 1.26
N LEU A 134 7.40 -5.50 0.75
CA LEU A 134 7.00 -5.56 -0.66
C LEU A 134 8.11 -5.08 -1.59
N CYS A 135 8.88 -4.04 -1.19
CA CYS A 135 10.06 -3.59 -1.93
C CYS A 135 11.12 -4.69 -2.02
N ASP A 136 11.41 -5.38 -0.90
CA ASP A 136 12.39 -6.48 -0.89
C ASP A 136 12.00 -7.57 -1.89
N LEU A 137 10.72 -7.96 -1.95
CA LEU A 137 10.22 -8.95 -2.91
C LEU A 137 10.41 -8.52 -4.38
N LEU A 138 10.22 -7.24 -4.69
CA LEU A 138 10.43 -6.69 -6.04
C LEU A 138 11.90 -6.62 -6.40
N LEU A 139 12.76 -6.18 -5.48
CA LEU A 139 14.21 -6.09 -5.69
C LEU A 139 14.81 -7.48 -5.92
N ASP A 140 14.34 -8.51 -5.19
CA ASP A 140 14.80 -9.89 -5.33
C ASP A 140 14.55 -10.48 -6.74
N VAL A 141 13.56 -9.97 -7.48
CA VAL A 141 13.26 -10.38 -8.86
C VAL A 141 13.79 -9.42 -9.92
N GLY A 142 14.63 -8.44 -9.54
CA GLY A 142 15.37 -7.58 -10.46
C GLY A 142 14.67 -6.25 -10.81
N VAL A 143 13.63 -5.84 -10.09
CA VAL A 143 13.06 -4.49 -10.23
C VAL A 143 14.12 -3.46 -9.80
N GLN A 144 14.31 -2.41 -10.60
CA GLN A 144 15.39 -1.44 -10.41
C GLN A 144 14.97 -0.18 -9.67
N SER A 145 13.71 0.23 -9.84
CA SER A 145 13.18 1.44 -9.24
C SER A 145 11.79 1.19 -8.69
N ILE A 146 11.55 1.66 -7.45
CA ILE A 146 10.28 1.49 -6.77
C ILE A 146 9.84 2.83 -6.19
N ASP A 147 8.67 3.29 -6.63
CA ASP A 147 7.99 4.44 -6.05
C ASP A 147 6.92 4.00 -5.06
N ILE A 148 6.68 4.83 -4.06
CA ILE A 148 5.59 4.65 -3.11
C ILE A 148 4.61 5.81 -3.25
N TYR A 149 3.37 5.48 -3.60
CA TYR A 149 2.28 6.43 -3.71
C TYR A 149 1.27 6.21 -2.58
N CYS A 150 1.07 7.20 -1.72
CA CYS A 150 0.11 7.12 -0.62
C CYS A 150 -0.65 8.44 -0.42
N ILE A 151 -1.84 8.34 0.14
CA ILE A 151 -2.61 9.55 0.48
C ILE A 151 -2.02 10.19 1.71
N CYS A 152 -1.80 9.42 2.77
CA CYS A 152 -1.28 9.93 4.02
C CYS A 152 -0.10 9.11 4.53
N ARG A 153 0.74 9.75 5.31
CA ARG A 153 1.69 9.09 6.18
C ARG A 153 1.49 9.56 7.63
N THR A 154 1.72 8.69 8.59
CA THR A 154 1.82 9.13 9.98
C THR A 154 3.14 9.87 10.14
N PRO A 155 3.15 11.06 10.77
CA PRO A 155 4.38 11.75 11.10
C PRO A 155 5.30 10.85 11.93
N GLU A 156 6.59 10.84 11.62
CA GLU A 156 7.56 10.22 12.51
C GLU A 156 7.48 10.93 13.88
N PRO A 157 7.57 10.18 15.01
CA PRO A 157 7.69 10.81 16.30
C PRO A 157 8.89 11.75 16.21
N LYS A 158 8.70 13.03 16.48
CA LYS A 158 9.80 13.95 16.63
C LYS A 158 10.63 13.40 17.77
N ASP A 159 11.86 12.96 17.49
CA ASP A 159 12.81 12.67 18.52
C ASP A 159 12.84 13.89 19.44
N SER A 160 12.30 13.73 20.64
CA SER A 160 12.46 14.69 21.72
C SER A 160 13.92 14.58 22.16
N LYS A 161 14.81 15.22 21.37
CA LYS A 161 16.11 15.61 21.91
C LYS A 161 15.84 16.75 22.89
N GLY A 162 15.59 16.34 24.14
CA GLY A 162 15.82 17.19 25.28
C GLY A 162 17.28 17.12 25.69
#